data_eaf00ce0592f2c3542307dd97bd67121
#
_entry.id   eaf00ce0592f2c3542307dd97bd67121
#
_cell.length_a   1.000
_cell.length_b   1.000
_cell.length_c   1.000
_cell.angle_alpha   90.00
_cell.angle_beta   90.00
_cell.angle_gamma   90.00
#
_symmetry.space_group_name_H-M   'P 1'
#
loop_
_entity.id
_entity.type
_entity.pdbx_description
1 polymer ?
#
loop_
_entity_poly.entity_id
_entity_poly.type
_entity_poly.pdbx_seq_one_letter_code
_entity_poly.pdbx_strand_id
1 'polypeptide(L)'
;MVGATETPGGMTALHRAAAEARVRDAELWAVLAWQPPGGEIGSRNGCGPSDPAEHRAAAVERLRDVLATAFGTAGPGVALAGLTVRGTPGAALVGVAHEPEDLLVVGTGPRTVFHRLVRPSVARYCLVHAACPVLVVPPSPLQAELEAVHRRNFWRRPLDLGELSA
;
A
#
# COMPACT_ATOMS: atom_id res chain seq x y z
N MET A 1 -9.96 -4.32 6.10
CA MET A 1 -8.93 -4.77 5.15
C MET A 1 -8.00 -3.65 4.74
N VAL A 2 -6.72 -3.92 4.40
CA VAL A 2 -5.73 -2.91 4.00
C VAL A 2 -4.78 -3.43 2.94
N GLY A 3 -4.39 -2.56 1.98
CA GLY A 3 -3.33 -2.87 1.02
C GLY A 3 -1.96 -2.77 1.68
N ALA A 4 -1.22 -3.88 1.72
CA ALA A 4 0.13 -3.95 2.28
C ALA A 4 1.16 -3.51 1.23
N THR A 5 1.91 -2.45 1.52
CA THR A 5 3.02 -1.97 0.69
C THR A 5 4.11 -1.37 1.56
N GLU A 6 5.36 -1.45 1.12
CA GLU A 6 6.53 -0.86 1.80
C GLU A 6 6.59 0.68 1.69
N THR A 7 5.66 1.27 0.95
CA THR A 7 5.66 2.73 0.78
C THR A 7 5.26 3.43 2.09
N PRO A 8 5.75 4.65 2.34
CA PRO A 8 5.36 5.42 3.52
C PRO A 8 3.85 5.57 3.69
N GLY A 9 3.12 5.84 2.60
CA GLY A 9 1.66 5.89 2.63
C GLY A 9 1.00 4.56 2.94
N GLY A 10 1.61 3.43 2.52
CA GLY A 10 1.17 2.08 2.85
C GLY A 10 1.34 1.77 4.35
N MET A 11 2.48 2.15 4.93
CA MET A 11 2.73 1.98 6.36
C MET A 11 1.73 2.78 7.21
N THR A 12 1.46 4.04 6.83
CA THR A 12 0.44 4.85 7.51
C THR A 12 -0.96 4.22 7.41
N ALA A 13 -1.28 3.63 6.24
CA ALA A 13 -2.55 2.93 6.04
C ALA A 13 -2.67 1.67 6.90
N LEU A 14 -1.57 0.89 7.05
CA LEU A 14 -1.53 -0.29 7.92
C LEU A 14 -1.80 0.08 9.39
N HIS A 15 -1.14 1.11 9.91
CA HIS A 15 -1.39 1.59 11.27
C HIS A 15 -2.82 2.11 11.45
N ARG A 16 -3.35 2.85 10.48
CA ARG A 16 -4.72 3.34 10.52
C ARG A 16 -5.72 2.19 10.48
N ALA A 17 -5.50 1.19 9.63
CA ALA A 17 -6.35 0.01 9.54
C ALA A 17 -6.37 -0.79 10.86
N ALA A 18 -5.22 -0.94 11.51
CA ALA A 18 -5.14 -1.57 12.83
C ALA A 18 -5.92 -0.77 13.90
N ALA A 19 -5.86 0.55 13.85
CA ALA A 19 -6.65 1.40 14.75
C ALA A 19 -8.16 1.26 14.51
N GLU A 20 -8.59 1.23 13.25
CA GLU A 20 -10.00 1.02 12.89
C GLU A 20 -10.49 -0.38 13.29
N ALA A 21 -9.66 -1.41 13.10
CA ALA A 21 -9.98 -2.78 13.51
C ALA A 21 -10.18 -2.89 15.02
N ARG A 22 -9.31 -2.23 15.83
CA ARG A 22 -9.46 -2.19 17.27
C ARG A 22 -10.75 -1.52 17.73
N VAL A 23 -11.12 -0.40 17.12
CA VAL A 23 -12.34 0.33 17.46
C VAL A 23 -13.61 -0.47 17.13
N ARG A 24 -13.55 -1.30 16.09
CA ARG A 24 -14.68 -2.08 15.58
C ARG A 24 -14.71 -3.51 16.10
N ASP A 25 -13.75 -3.90 16.92
CA ASP A 25 -13.55 -5.28 17.35
C ASP A 25 -13.53 -6.28 16.17
N ALA A 26 -12.80 -5.90 15.11
CA ALA A 26 -12.76 -6.60 13.84
C ALA A 26 -11.36 -7.18 13.57
N GLU A 27 -11.30 -8.19 12.72
CA GLU A 27 -10.05 -8.75 12.22
C GLU A 27 -9.40 -7.83 11.19
N LEU A 28 -8.06 -7.70 11.22
CA LEU A 28 -7.26 -6.96 10.25
C LEU A 28 -6.76 -7.89 9.15
N TRP A 29 -7.22 -7.68 7.93
CA TRP A 29 -6.72 -8.39 6.74
C TRP A 29 -5.74 -7.52 5.97
N ALA A 30 -4.48 -7.96 5.88
CA ALA A 30 -3.43 -7.29 5.10
C ALA A 30 -3.24 -8.00 3.75
N VAL A 31 -3.50 -7.29 2.66
CA VAL A 31 -3.50 -7.84 1.31
C VAL A 31 -2.32 -7.30 0.50
N LEU A 32 -1.44 -8.17 0.02
CA LEU A 32 -0.37 -7.84 -0.90
C LEU A 32 -0.68 -8.37 -2.30
N ALA A 33 -0.84 -7.47 -3.25
CA ALA A 33 -1.00 -7.82 -4.65
C ALA A 33 0.35 -8.04 -5.32
N TRP A 34 0.46 -9.10 -6.14
CA TRP A 34 1.67 -9.39 -6.87
C TRP A 34 1.39 -9.74 -8.33
N GLN A 35 2.34 -9.47 -9.20
CA GLN A 35 2.30 -9.83 -10.62
C GLN A 35 3.63 -10.46 -11.02
N PRO A 36 3.63 -11.45 -11.94
CA PRO A 36 4.86 -11.96 -12.52
C PRO A 36 5.58 -10.85 -13.30
N PRO A 37 6.92 -10.90 -13.43
CA PRO A 37 7.68 -9.99 -14.27
C PRO A 37 7.13 -9.95 -15.69
N GLY A 38 6.97 -8.73 -16.25
CA GLY A 38 6.37 -8.53 -17.57
C GLY A 38 4.83 -8.53 -17.59
N GLY A 39 4.18 -8.66 -16.44
CA GLY A 39 2.73 -8.71 -16.32
C GLY A 39 2.12 -9.95 -17.01
N GLU A 40 0.83 -9.92 -17.30
CA GLU A 40 0.14 -11.03 -17.96
C GLU A 40 0.60 -11.27 -19.42
N ILE A 41 1.06 -10.22 -20.10
CA ILE A 41 1.54 -10.30 -21.49
C ILE A 41 2.94 -10.95 -21.55
N GLY A 42 3.83 -10.62 -20.60
CA GLY A 42 5.17 -11.23 -20.51
C GLY A 42 5.13 -12.72 -20.17
N SER A 43 4.17 -13.13 -19.36
CA SER A 43 3.97 -14.53 -19.00
C SER A 43 3.49 -15.42 -20.19
N ARG A 44 2.85 -14.82 -21.18
CA ARG A 44 2.41 -15.54 -22.41
C ARG A 44 3.55 -15.71 -23.43
N ASN A 45 4.58 -14.88 -23.39
CA ASN A 45 5.66 -14.88 -24.39
C ASN A 45 6.89 -15.69 -23.96
N GLY A 46 6.81 -16.50 -22.90
CA GLY A 46 7.81 -17.53 -22.60
C GLY A 46 9.23 -17.03 -22.32
N CYS A 47 9.43 -15.77 -21.96
CA CYS A 47 10.74 -15.24 -21.65
C CYS A 47 11.13 -15.49 -20.19
N GLY A 48 11.57 -16.72 -19.92
CA GLY A 48 12.15 -17.19 -18.68
C GLY A 48 11.23 -18.10 -17.85
N PRO A 49 11.73 -19.20 -17.32
CA PRO A 49 11.02 -20.10 -16.44
C PRO A 49 11.01 -19.53 -15.02
N SER A 50 10.16 -18.54 -14.77
CA SER A 50 9.89 -18.13 -13.39
C SER A 50 8.66 -18.89 -12.94
N ASP A 51 8.86 -19.89 -12.09
CA ASP A 51 7.79 -20.68 -11.51
C ASP A 51 6.80 -19.74 -10.79
N PRO A 52 5.51 -19.80 -11.12
CA PRO A 52 4.49 -19.05 -10.38
C PRO A 52 4.51 -19.31 -8.87
N ALA A 53 4.97 -20.48 -8.43
CA ALA A 53 5.14 -20.83 -7.04
C ALA A 53 6.27 -20.02 -6.37
N GLU A 54 7.37 -19.78 -7.06
CA GLU A 54 8.47 -18.94 -6.54
C GLU A 54 8.02 -17.48 -6.35
N HIS A 55 7.29 -16.93 -7.31
CA HIS A 55 6.76 -15.56 -7.20
C HIS A 55 5.75 -15.42 -6.07
N ARG A 56 4.91 -16.44 -5.88
CA ARG A 56 3.99 -16.47 -4.75
C ARG A 56 4.74 -16.56 -3.42
N ALA A 57 5.75 -17.40 -3.33
CA ALA A 57 6.59 -17.53 -2.13
C ALA A 57 7.27 -16.20 -1.80
N ALA A 58 7.88 -15.55 -2.80
CA ALA A 58 8.49 -14.22 -2.63
C ALA A 58 7.46 -13.15 -2.19
N ALA A 59 6.23 -13.21 -2.69
CA ALA A 59 5.17 -12.30 -2.27
C ALA A 59 4.75 -12.55 -0.80
N VAL A 60 4.75 -13.80 -0.34
CA VAL A 60 4.45 -14.15 1.06
C VAL A 60 5.56 -13.62 1.98
N GLU A 61 6.83 -13.83 1.65
CA GLU A 61 7.94 -13.30 2.44
C GLU A 61 7.90 -11.78 2.50
N ARG A 62 7.68 -11.13 1.37
CA ARG A 62 7.52 -9.67 1.32
C ARG A 62 6.38 -9.16 2.18
N LEU A 63 5.24 -9.86 2.20
CA LEU A 63 4.14 -9.50 3.09
C LEU A 63 4.54 -9.60 4.56
N ARG A 64 5.27 -10.66 4.93
CA ARG A 64 5.81 -10.85 6.29
C ARG A 64 6.73 -9.70 6.69
N ASP A 65 7.66 -9.31 5.81
CA ASP A 65 8.60 -8.21 6.06
C ASP A 65 7.87 -6.87 6.25
N VAL A 66 6.87 -6.59 5.41
CA VAL A 66 6.02 -5.40 5.54
C VAL A 66 5.31 -5.37 6.89
N LEU A 67 4.70 -6.49 7.28
CA LEU A 67 3.98 -6.58 8.55
C LEU A 67 4.91 -6.52 9.76
N ALA A 68 6.08 -7.17 9.69
CA ALA A 68 7.11 -7.08 10.72
C ALA A 68 7.62 -5.64 10.88
N THR A 69 7.83 -4.93 9.76
CA THR A 69 8.24 -3.52 9.78
C THR A 69 7.15 -2.61 10.36
N ALA A 70 5.88 -2.87 10.01
CA ALA A 70 4.76 -2.04 10.48
C ALA A 70 4.45 -2.24 11.96
N PHE A 71 4.46 -3.47 12.46
CA PHE A 71 3.92 -3.80 13.78
C PHE A 71 4.96 -4.37 14.75
N GLY A 72 6.17 -4.72 14.28
CA GLY A 72 7.21 -5.32 15.09
C GLY A 72 6.77 -6.63 15.75
N THR A 73 7.38 -6.93 16.88
CA THR A 73 7.06 -8.13 17.68
C THR A 73 5.76 -8.01 18.48
N ALA A 74 5.29 -6.80 18.73
CA ALA A 74 4.06 -6.56 19.50
C ALA A 74 2.77 -6.83 18.72
N GLY A 75 2.88 -6.85 17.37
CA GLY A 75 1.73 -7.04 16.50
C GLY A 75 0.76 -5.83 16.46
N PRO A 76 -0.32 -5.92 15.68
CA PRO A 76 -1.30 -4.83 15.53
C PRO A 76 -2.27 -4.67 16.71
N GLY A 77 -2.24 -5.57 17.70
CA GLY A 77 -3.18 -5.57 18.83
C GLY A 77 -4.60 -6.06 18.49
N VAL A 78 -4.75 -6.71 17.34
CA VAL A 78 -5.99 -7.38 16.86
C VAL A 78 -5.61 -8.66 16.11
N ALA A 79 -6.57 -9.53 15.87
CA ALA A 79 -6.37 -10.68 14.97
C ALA A 79 -5.91 -10.18 13.59
N LEU A 80 -4.83 -10.77 13.07
CA LEU A 80 -4.20 -10.38 11.80
C LEU A 80 -4.18 -11.56 10.84
N ALA A 81 -4.77 -11.38 9.67
CA ALA A 81 -4.64 -12.29 8.53
C ALA A 81 -3.84 -11.64 7.41
N GLY A 82 -2.91 -12.38 6.80
CA GLY A 82 -2.15 -11.97 5.63
C GLY A 82 -2.57 -12.73 4.38
N LEU A 83 -2.83 -12.01 3.30
CA LEU A 83 -3.23 -12.59 2.01
C LEU A 83 -2.39 -12.05 0.87
N THR A 84 -1.87 -12.95 0.02
CA THR A 84 -1.21 -12.57 -1.24
C THR A 84 -2.11 -12.89 -2.42
N VAL A 85 -2.39 -11.91 -3.27
CA VAL A 85 -3.30 -12.03 -4.41
C VAL A 85 -2.57 -11.72 -5.70
N ARG A 86 -2.70 -12.59 -6.70
CA ARG A 86 -2.17 -12.31 -8.04
C ARG A 86 -3.09 -11.32 -8.75
N GLY A 87 -2.54 -10.20 -9.20
CA GLY A 87 -3.29 -9.18 -9.93
C GLY A 87 -2.75 -7.77 -9.73
N THR A 88 -3.42 -6.80 -10.33
CA THR A 88 -3.13 -5.39 -10.06
C THR A 88 -3.58 -5.01 -8.65
N PRO A 89 -2.88 -4.12 -7.95
CA PRO A 89 -3.21 -3.81 -6.55
C PRO A 89 -4.67 -3.38 -6.33
N GLY A 90 -5.21 -2.53 -7.21
CA GLY A 90 -6.60 -2.08 -7.08
C GLY A 90 -7.61 -3.21 -7.25
N ALA A 91 -7.45 -4.04 -8.30
CA ALA A 91 -8.36 -5.16 -8.56
C ALA A 91 -8.27 -6.23 -7.47
N ALA A 92 -7.05 -6.53 -6.97
CA ALA A 92 -6.86 -7.48 -5.89
C ALA A 92 -7.57 -7.03 -4.61
N LEU A 93 -7.44 -5.75 -4.23
CA LEU A 93 -8.07 -5.20 -3.04
C LEU A 93 -9.59 -5.22 -3.12
N VAL A 94 -10.15 -4.76 -4.25
CA VAL A 94 -11.60 -4.77 -4.48
C VAL A 94 -12.16 -6.19 -4.54
N GLY A 95 -11.42 -7.12 -5.15
CA GLY A 95 -11.85 -8.51 -5.23
C GLY A 95 -11.86 -9.24 -3.88
N VAL A 96 -11.05 -8.80 -2.91
CA VAL A 96 -11.04 -9.37 -1.55
C VAL A 96 -12.05 -8.65 -0.65
N ALA A 97 -12.13 -7.31 -0.72
CA ALA A 97 -13.08 -6.49 0.03
C ALA A 97 -14.42 -6.40 -0.72
N HIS A 98 -15.21 -7.44 -0.67
CA HIS A 98 -16.46 -7.55 -1.44
C HIS A 98 -17.73 -7.52 -0.58
N GLU A 99 -17.61 -7.68 0.74
CA GLU A 99 -18.75 -7.60 1.63
C GLU A 99 -19.06 -6.14 1.99
N PRO A 100 -20.35 -5.74 2.06
CA PRO A 100 -20.76 -4.37 2.40
C PRO A 100 -20.26 -3.90 3.78
N GLU A 101 -20.07 -4.82 4.71
CA GLU A 101 -19.59 -4.59 6.08
C GLU A 101 -18.08 -4.39 6.16
N ASP A 102 -17.35 -4.74 5.11
CA ASP A 102 -15.91 -4.53 5.03
C ASP A 102 -15.56 -3.04 5.09
N LEU A 103 -14.40 -2.74 5.64
CA LEU A 103 -13.76 -1.42 5.49
C LEU A 103 -12.45 -1.60 4.75
N LEU A 104 -12.35 -1.04 3.54
CA LEU A 104 -11.13 -1.04 2.76
C LEU A 104 -10.29 0.20 3.06
N VAL A 105 -9.11 0.02 3.64
CA VAL A 105 -8.17 1.10 3.95
C VAL A 105 -7.06 1.12 2.91
N VAL A 106 -6.82 2.28 2.30
CA VAL A 106 -5.78 2.45 1.27
C VAL A 106 -4.98 3.72 1.52
N GLY A 107 -3.66 3.62 1.38
CA GLY A 107 -2.78 4.78 1.45
C GLY A 107 -2.80 5.58 0.14
N THR A 108 -2.62 6.89 0.23
CA THR A 108 -2.33 7.67 -0.95
C THR A 108 -0.88 7.42 -1.38
N GLY A 109 -0.68 7.10 -2.65
CA GLY A 109 0.65 6.97 -3.24
C GLY A 109 1.41 8.30 -3.31
N PRO A 110 2.70 8.28 -3.73
CA PRO A 110 3.51 9.48 -3.83
C PRO A 110 2.84 10.56 -4.70
N ARG A 111 2.89 11.81 -4.23
CA ARG A 111 2.21 12.98 -4.82
C ARG A 111 2.89 13.52 -6.09
N THR A 112 3.90 12.86 -6.63
CA THR A 112 4.61 13.33 -7.83
C THR A 112 3.71 13.32 -9.05
N VAL A 113 3.66 14.43 -9.75
CA VAL A 113 2.81 14.68 -10.93
C VAL A 113 3.03 13.63 -12.03
N PHE A 114 4.27 13.16 -12.20
CA PHE A 114 4.63 12.11 -13.15
C PHE A 114 3.99 10.75 -12.86
N HIS A 115 3.87 10.35 -11.59
CA HIS A 115 3.20 9.09 -11.22
C HIS A 115 1.69 9.11 -11.48
N ARG A 116 1.06 10.29 -11.45
CA ARG A 116 -0.38 10.45 -11.72
C ARG A 116 -0.75 10.22 -13.19
N LEU A 117 0.17 10.50 -14.11
CA LEU A 117 -0.06 10.37 -15.55
C LEU A 117 0.17 8.94 -16.06
N VAL A 118 1.03 8.16 -15.40
CA VAL A 118 1.50 6.86 -15.91
C VAL A 118 0.87 5.66 -15.22
N ARG A 119 0.39 5.80 -13.96
CA ARG A 119 -0.28 4.70 -13.25
C ARG A 119 -1.59 5.16 -12.60
N PRO A 120 -2.70 4.46 -12.84
CA PRO A 120 -3.94 4.74 -12.13
C PRO A 120 -3.71 4.57 -10.62
N SER A 121 -4.12 5.57 -9.85
CA SER A 121 -4.02 5.54 -8.38
C SER A 121 -4.86 4.37 -7.84
N VAL A 122 -4.23 3.50 -7.05
CA VAL A 122 -4.92 2.38 -6.37
C VAL A 122 -6.11 2.90 -5.55
N ALA A 123 -5.93 4.01 -4.83
CA ALA A 123 -6.99 4.63 -4.04
C ALA A 123 -8.17 5.05 -4.93
N ARG A 124 -7.90 5.68 -6.09
CA ARG A 124 -8.96 6.05 -7.02
C ARG A 124 -9.69 4.84 -7.59
N TYR A 125 -8.94 3.78 -7.93
CA TYR A 125 -9.54 2.55 -8.41
C TYR A 125 -10.49 1.96 -7.35
N CYS A 126 -10.04 1.84 -6.10
CA CYS A 126 -10.86 1.32 -5.00
C CYS A 126 -12.10 2.19 -4.76
N LEU A 127 -11.98 3.53 -4.75
CA LEU A 127 -13.12 4.44 -4.57
C LEU A 127 -14.21 4.28 -5.64
N VAL A 128 -13.84 3.87 -6.86
CA VAL A 128 -14.80 3.72 -7.96
C VAL A 128 -15.41 2.31 -8.01
N HIS A 129 -14.66 1.28 -7.60
CA HIS A 129 -15.04 -0.10 -7.85
C HIS A 129 -15.32 -0.94 -6.59
N ALA A 130 -15.02 -0.43 -5.38
CA ALA A 130 -15.31 -1.18 -4.17
C ALA A 130 -16.81 -1.23 -3.87
N ALA A 131 -17.27 -2.40 -3.40
CA ALA A 131 -18.65 -2.59 -2.92
C ALA A 131 -18.82 -2.18 -1.45
N CYS A 132 -17.72 -1.87 -0.75
CA CYS A 132 -17.67 -1.51 0.66
C CYS A 132 -17.15 -0.07 0.87
N PRO A 133 -17.29 0.51 2.07
CA PRO A 133 -16.66 1.78 2.42
C PRO A 133 -15.14 1.78 2.23
N VAL A 134 -14.60 2.86 1.66
CA VAL A 134 -13.16 3.02 1.41
C VAL A 134 -12.62 4.20 2.21
N LEU A 135 -11.65 3.92 3.08
CA LEU A 135 -10.91 4.93 3.84
C LEU A 135 -9.56 5.22 3.17
N VAL A 136 -9.41 6.42 2.64
CA VAL A 136 -8.17 6.87 2.02
C VAL A 136 -7.32 7.61 3.05
N VAL A 137 -6.12 7.11 3.31
CA VAL A 137 -5.21 7.64 4.33
C VAL A 137 -4.10 8.46 3.68
N PRO A 138 -3.95 9.74 3.98
CA PRO A 138 -2.84 10.54 3.52
C PRO A 138 -1.52 10.10 4.21
N PRO A 139 -0.35 10.39 3.62
CA PRO A 139 0.93 10.17 4.28
C PRO A 139 0.99 11.03 5.55
N SER A 140 1.77 10.59 6.55
CA SER A 140 1.93 11.38 7.77
C SER A 140 2.58 12.75 7.44
N PRO A 141 2.25 13.82 8.19
CA PRO A 141 2.87 15.14 7.98
C PRO A 141 4.39 15.09 8.01
N LEU A 142 4.98 14.37 8.96
CA LEU A 142 6.43 14.15 9.06
C LEU A 142 7.04 13.50 7.81
N GLN A 143 6.35 12.54 7.22
CA GLN A 143 6.80 11.90 5.97
C GLN A 143 6.71 12.87 4.80
N ALA A 144 5.66 13.69 4.73
CA ALA A 144 5.52 14.72 3.72
C ALA A 144 6.64 15.77 3.80
N GLU A 145 7.04 16.15 5.01
CA GLU A 145 8.17 17.05 5.27
C GLU A 145 9.51 16.43 4.88
N LEU A 146 9.76 15.18 5.26
CA LEU A 146 10.97 14.44 4.86
C LEU A 146 11.08 14.29 3.34
N GLU A 147 9.99 13.97 2.66
CA GLU A 147 9.95 13.93 1.19
C GLU A 147 10.19 15.31 0.57
N ALA A 148 9.68 16.38 1.18
CA ALA A 148 9.93 17.75 0.75
C ALA A 148 11.41 18.14 0.90
N VAL A 149 12.03 17.79 2.04
CA VAL A 149 13.48 18.00 2.28
C VAL A 149 14.32 17.18 1.30
N HIS A 150 14.02 15.90 1.11
CA HIS A 150 14.72 15.04 0.13
C HIS A 150 14.64 15.60 -1.30
N ARG A 151 13.47 16.04 -1.70
CA ARG A 151 13.24 16.64 -3.02
C ARG A 151 14.00 17.95 -3.18
N ARG A 152 14.01 18.80 -2.13
CA ARG A 152 14.77 20.06 -2.10
C ARG A 152 16.26 19.79 -2.25
N ASN A 153 16.81 18.83 -1.50
CA ASN A 153 18.21 18.44 -1.54
C ASN A 153 18.60 17.84 -2.93
N PHE A 154 17.74 17.02 -3.50
CA PHE A 154 17.95 16.44 -4.83
C PHE A 154 18.06 17.54 -5.92
N TRP A 155 17.21 18.58 -5.82
CA TRP A 155 17.21 19.71 -6.77
C TRP A 155 18.18 20.82 -6.37
N ARG A 156 19.02 20.63 -5.34
CA ARG A 156 19.98 21.63 -4.81
C ARG A 156 19.36 23.02 -4.62
N ARG A 157 18.08 23.08 -4.23
CA ARG A 157 17.43 24.38 -3.94
C ARG A 157 17.87 24.89 -2.58
N PRO A 158 18.35 26.15 -2.47
CA PRO A 158 18.73 26.72 -1.19
C PRO A 158 17.53 26.78 -0.23
N LEU A 159 17.81 26.66 1.07
CA LEU A 159 16.83 26.89 2.12
C LEU A 159 16.41 28.36 2.12
N ASP A 160 15.13 28.63 2.03
CA ASP A 160 14.60 29.98 2.26
C ASP A 160 14.54 30.21 3.77
N LEU A 161 15.34 31.19 4.25
CA LEU A 161 15.42 31.53 5.69
C LEU A 161 14.09 32.08 6.25
N GLY A 162 13.17 32.50 5.38
CA GLY A 162 11.83 32.95 5.75
C GLY A 162 10.91 31.83 6.28
N GLU A 163 11.16 30.56 5.91
CA GLU A 163 10.36 29.41 6.40
C GLU A 163 10.76 28.92 7.81
N LEU A 164 11.86 29.42 8.37
CA LEU A 164 12.33 29.04 9.72
C LEU A 164 11.74 29.89 10.85
N SER A 165 10.90 30.86 10.53
CA SER A 165 10.36 31.84 11.47
C SER A 165 8.84 31.73 11.72
N ALA A 166 8.22 30.57 11.35
CA ALA A 166 6.80 30.33 11.57
C ALA A 166 6.57 29.21 12.58
#